data_43571337e07f66d5754fd0700c59332d
#
_entry.id   43571337e07f66d5754fd0700c59332d
#
_cell.length_a   1.000
_cell.length_b   1.000
_cell.length_c   1.000
_cell.angle_alpha   90.00
_cell.angle_beta   90.00
_cell.angle_gamma   90.00
#
_symmetry.space_group_name_H-M   'P 1'
#
loop_
_entity.id
_entity.type
_entity.pdbx_description
1 polymer ?
#
loop_
_entity_poly.entity_id
_entity_poly.type
_entity_poly.pdbx_seq_one_letter_code
_entity_poly.pdbx_strand_id
1 'polypeptide(L)'
;EPYYGNSEVKMPQIDSEWNLELMPNRSGQYWKVFVYKDLKYNALFTRSLGWNGGDGVFTTGLPDGNIFWSFNDSFYGVINENRSRGNCSFPRNSIMVQTPGEKDENLVWLADYVQTNDPNADRYYQVRTHIRHPKATLSDEKIQAGEIDQDYLYWAGDATIYNNQMQMLWGAVDNTDPNNLMRRFGTCLATYSLEGKPGDATYMKLISRNDNFNDHTLGYGDTMWEDEDGHIYLYTTSNYKVAVARTATRDLGSQWEYYVADPQGHFSWTTQYPSTQDAE
;
A
#
# COMPACT_ATOMS: atom_id res chain seq x y z
N GLU A 1 -18.84 -22.64 -9.10
CA GLU A 1 -18.35 -21.77 -8.02
C GLU A 1 -17.68 -22.65 -6.98
N PRO A 2 -16.35 -22.70 -6.92
CA PRO A 2 -15.64 -23.73 -6.20
C PRO A 2 -15.71 -23.63 -4.67
N TYR A 3 -16.13 -22.48 -4.14
CA TYR A 3 -16.03 -22.24 -2.69
C TYR A 3 -17.36 -22.14 -1.96
N TYR A 4 -18.47 -22.03 -2.69
CA TYR A 4 -19.76 -21.76 -2.10
C TYR A 4 -20.63 -23.01 -2.10
N GLY A 5 -21.05 -23.41 -0.91
CA GLY A 5 -21.94 -24.56 -0.74
C GLY A 5 -21.31 -25.94 -0.90
N ASN A 6 -20.00 -26.04 -1.05
CA ASN A 6 -19.33 -27.33 -1.09
C ASN A 6 -19.26 -27.94 0.32
N SER A 7 -20.03 -28.99 0.53
CA SER A 7 -20.09 -29.71 1.80
C SER A 7 -18.80 -30.49 2.13
N GLU A 8 -17.91 -30.65 1.15
CA GLU A 8 -16.68 -31.42 1.27
C GLU A 8 -15.44 -30.55 1.56
N VAL A 9 -15.60 -29.22 1.69
CA VAL A 9 -14.50 -28.37 2.11
C VAL A 9 -14.06 -28.77 3.50
N LYS A 10 -12.94 -29.47 3.58
CA LYS A 10 -12.31 -29.83 4.84
C LYS A 10 -11.61 -28.61 5.41
N MET A 11 -11.69 -28.47 6.74
CA MET A 11 -10.88 -27.49 7.44
C MET A 11 -9.41 -27.75 7.10
N PRO A 12 -8.64 -26.73 6.66
CA PRO A 12 -7.22 -26.92 6.41
C PRO A 12 -6.52 -27.38 7.68
N GLN A 13 -5.58 -28.30 7.54
CA GLN A 13 -4.70 -28.65 8.65
C GLN A 13 -3.84 -27.41 8.96
N ILE A 14 -3.99 -26.92 10.17
CA ILE A 14 -3.17 -25.82 10.68
C ILE A 14 -1.88 -26.46 11.18
N ASP A 15 -0.77 -26.04 10.59
CA ASP A 15 0.52 -26.34 11.13
C ASP A 15 0.67 -25.67 12.50
N SER A 16 1.17 -26.39 13.49
CA SER A 16 1.40 -25.84 14.84
C SER A 16 2.40 -24.67 14.84
N GLU A 17 3.19 -24.54 13.78
CA GLU A 17 4.11 -23.42 13.60
C GLU A 17 3.41 -22.11 13.19
N TRP A 18 2.22 -22.18 12.60
CA TRP A 18 1.50 -20.99 12.11
C TRP A 18 0.89 -20.15 13.23
N ASN A 19 0.75 -20.71 14.42
CA ASN A 19 0.23 -20.01 15.59
C ASN A 19 -1.09 -19.24 15.31
N LEU A 20 -2.01 -19.91 14.63
CA LEU A 20 -3.29 -19.33 14.21
C LEU A 20 -4.40 -19.65 15.21
N GLU A 21 -5.33 -18.72 15.36
CA GLU A 21 -6.56 -18.91 16.12
C GLU A 21 -7.78 -18.83 15.19
N LEU A 22 -8.60 -19.88 15.19
CA LEU A 22 -9.83 -19.91 14.39
C LEU A 22 -10.80 -18.83 14.84
N MET A 23 -11.22 -18.00 13.90
CA MET A 23 -12.23 -16.98 14.14
C MET A 23 -13.64 -17.57 14.04
N PRO A 24 -14.57 -17.21 14.96
CA PRO A 24 -15.96 -17.58 14.82
C PRO A 24 -16.55 -17.04 13.53
N ASN A 25 -17.19 -17.90 12.75
CA ASN A 25 -17.94 -17.46 11.58
C ASN A 25 -19.23 -16.77 12.02
N ARG A 26 -19.30 -15.46 11.87
CA ARG A 26 -20.48 -14.67 12.23
C ARG A 26 -21.60 -14.71 11.20
N SER A 27 -21.31 -15.07 9.96
CA SER A 27 -22.29 -15.10 8.86
C SER A 27 -23.00 -16.45 8.66
N GLY A 28 -22.62 -17.44 9.39
CA GLY A 28 -23.14 -18.78 9.73
C GLY A 28 -24.07 -19.55 8.81
N GLN A 29 -24.66 -18.99 7.78
CA GLN A 29 -25.72 -19.71 7.05
C GLN A 29 -25.36 -20.20 5.64
N TYR A 30 -24.40 -19.56 4.96
CA TYR A 30 -24.19 -19.84 3.53
C TYR A 30 -22.73 -20.11 3.14
N TRP A 31 -21.77 -19.88 4.04
CA TRP A 31 -20.36 -19.89 3.68
C TRP A 31 -19.57 -20.80 4.61
N LYS A 32 -18.92 -21.78 4.05
CA LYS A 32 -17.92 -22.56 4.79
C LYS A 32 -16.53 -21.91 4.60
N VAL A 33 -16.40 -20.67 5.12
CA VAL A 33 -15.15 -19.96 5.14
C VAL A 33 -14.52 -20.12 6.51
N PHE A 34 -13.28 -20.58 6.54
CA PHE A 34 -12.48 -20.64 7.75
C PHE A 34 -11.58 -19.41 7.80
N VAL A 35 -11.73 -18.61 8.85
CA VAL A 35 -10.95 -17.40 9.07
C VAL A 35 -10.13 -17.59 10.35
N TYR A 36 -8.86 -17.33 10.25
CA TYR A 36 -7.92 -17.45 11.35
C TYR A 36 -7.28 -16.10 11.66
N LYS A 37 -7.06 -15.83 12.94
CA LYS A 37 -6.13 -14.78 13.36
C LYS A 37 -4.71 -15.32 13.27
N ASP A 38 -3.84 -14.59 12.62
CA ASP A 38 -2.41 -14.78 12.79
C ASP A 38 -1.98 -14.12 14.11
N LEU A 39 -1.76 -14.92 15.13
CA LEU A 39 -1.45 -14.41 16.47
C LEU A 39 -0.08 -13.74 16.54
N LYS A 40 0.88 -14.16 15.72
CA LYS A 40 2.21 -13.57 15.65
C LYS A 40 2.15 -12.18 15.03
N TYR A 41 1.56 -12.05 13.84
CA TYR A 41 1.41 -10.76 13.19
C TYR A 41 0.49 -9.82 13.96
N ASN A 42 -0.59 -10.32 14.57
CA ASN A 42 -1.42 -9.52 15.46
C ASN A 42 -0.60 -8.95 16.63
N ALA A 43 0.29 -9.73 17.23
CA ALA A 43 1.16 -9.26 18.30
C ALA A 43 2.15 -8.20 17.81
N LEU A 44 2.78 -8.41 16.62
CA LEU A 44 3.72 -7.46 16.02
C LEU A 44 3.10 -6.10 15.73
N PHE A 45 1.86 -6.07 15.26
CA PHE A 45 1.15 -4.84 14.90
C PHE A 45 0.29 -4.28 16.05
N THR A 46 0.23 -4.94 17.20
CA THR A 46 -0.37 -4.39 18.45
C THR A 46 0.69 -3.61 19.22
N ARG A 47 0.83 -2.33 18.88
CA ARG A 47 1.92 -1.48 19.36
C ARG A 47 1.38 -0.34 20.19
N SER A 48 2.09 0.01 21.26
CA SER A 48 1.76 1.13 22.13
C SER A 48 2.58 2.38 21.86
N LEU A 49 3.66 2.28 21.06
CA LEU A 49 4.60 3.36 20.76
C LEU A 49 5.07 3.27 19.32
N GLY A 50 5.29 4.41 18.69
CA GLY A 50 5.67 4.54 17.30
C GLY A 50 4.47 4.33 16.37
N TRP A 51 4.64 3.64 15.24
CA TRP A 51 3.51 3.24 14.40
C TRP A 51 2.56 2.34 15.21
N ASN A 52 1.29 2.68 15.23
CA ASN A 52 0.30 1.98 16.05
C ASN A 52 -1.05 1.79 15.35
N GLY A 53 -1.09 1.98 14.05
CA GLY A 53 -2.25 1.70 13.22
C GLY A 53 -2.09 2.30 11.83
N GLY A 54 -2.73 1.67 10.86
CA GLY A 54 -2.77 2.11 9.47
C GLY A 54 -3.73 1.24 8.68
N ASP A 55 -4.03 1.68 7.46
CA ASP A 55 -4.84 0.94 6.50
C ASP A 55 -4.12 0.78 5.17
N GLY A 56 -4.80 0.23 4.14
CA GLY A 56 -4.26 0.10 2.79
C GLY A 56 -2.91 -0.63 2.76
N VAL A 57 -2.84 -1.81 3.36
CA VAL A 57 -1.58 -2.56 3.55
C VAL A 57 -1.22 -3.34 2.30
N PHE A 58 -0.02 -3.08 1.76
CA PHE A 58 0.58 -3.84 0.67
C PHE A 58 1.92 -4.41 1.09
N THR A 59 2.28 -5.56 0.53
CA THR A 59 3.58 -6.21 0.81
C THR A 59 4.23 -6.68 -0.48
N THR A 60 5.56 -6.53 -0.55
CA THR A 60 6.36 -6.98 -1.69
C THR A 60 7.59 -7.71 -1.18
N GLY A 61 7.81 -8.93 -1.66
CA GLY A 61 9.04 -9.69 -1.37
C GLY A 61 10.24 -9.05 -2.07
N LEU A 62 11.33 -8.85 -1.34
CA LEU A 62 12.55 -8.25 -1.86
C LEU A 62 13.60 -9.32 -2.18
N PRO A 63 14.52 -9.06 -3.15
CA PRO A 63 15.53 -10.03 -3.56
C PRO A 63 16.50 -10.49 -2.46
N ASP A 64 16.66 -9.68 -1.42
CA ASP A 64 17.52 -9.95 -0.25
C ASP A 64 16.81 -10.79 0.83
N GLY A 65 15.59 -11.25 0.57
CA GLY A 65 14.79 -12.04 1.51
C GLY A 65 14.00 -11.21 2.52
N ASN A 66 14.09 -9.89 2.46
CA ASN A 66 13.26 -9.00 3.25
C ASN A 66 11.85 -8.86 2.65
N ILE A 67 10.94 -8.29 3.42
CA ILE A 67 9.58 -7.97 2.96
C ILE A 67 9.39 -6.46 3.12
N PHE A 68 9.07 -5.78 2.04
CA PHE A 68 8.61 -4.40 2.06
C PHE A 68 7.13 -4.34 2.43
N TRP A 69 6.78 -3.36 3.27
CA TRP A 69 5.41 -3.06 3.68
C TRP A 69 5.13 -1.60 3.42
N SER A 70 4.01 -1.29 2.81
CA SER A 70 3.47 0.05 2.72
C SER A 70 2.08 0.12 3.35
N PHE A 71 1.78 1.28 3.88
CA PHE A 71 0.51 1.60 4.52
C PHE A 71 0.01 2.93 3.97
N ASN A 72 -1.28 3.10 3.89
CA ASN A 72 -1.91 4.40 3.65
C ASN A 72 -1.95 5.19 4.97
N ASP A 73 -3.10 5.76 5.30
CA ASP A 73 -3.26 6.55 6.51
C ASP A 73 -2.71 5.80 7.73
N SER A 74 -1.80 6.42 8.43
CA SER A 74 -1.05 5.80 9.51
C SER A 74 -1.01 6.68 10.76
N PHE A 75 -0.96 6.04 11.93
CA PHE A 75 -0.80 6.73 13.20
C PHE A 75 0.59 6.44 13.77
N TYR A 76 1.32 7.49 14.13
CA TYR A 76 2.58 7.43 14.87
C TYR A 76 2.44 8.20 16.17
N GLY A 77 2.64 7.56 17.30
CA GLY A 77 2.52 8.20 18.61
C GLY A 77 2.40 7.20 19.75
N VAL A 78 1.58 7.51 20.73
CA VAL A 78 1.40 6.71 21.94
C VAL A 78 -0.03 6.23 22.06
N ILE A 79 -0.19 4.99 22.47
CA ILE A 79 -1.46 4.43 22.94
C ILE A 79 -1.47 4.51 24.46
N ASN A 80 -2.47 5.18 25.01
CA ASN A 80 -2.68 5.33 26.45
C ASN A 80 -3.16 4.00 27.08
N GLU A 81 -3.08 3.89 28.41
CA GLU A 81 -3.54 2.71 29.15
C GLU A 81 -5.02 2.38 28.90
N ASN A 82 -5.85 3.38 28.69
CA ASN A 82 -7.27 3.21 28.36
C ASN A 82 -7.50 2.83 26.88
N ARG A 83 -6.44 2.52 26.13
CA ARG A 83 -6.43 2.18 24.69
C ARG A 83 -6.85 3.31 23.74
N SER A 84 -6.96 4.54 24.21
CA SER A 84 -7.11 5.69 23.33
C SER A 84 -5.75 6.06 22.72
N ARG A 85 -5.76 6.65 21.52
CA ARG A 85 -4.58 7.29 20.97
C ARG A 85 -4.31 8.58 21.72
N GLY A 86 -3.08 8.74 22.20
CA GLY A 86 -2.55 9.99 22.71
C GLY A 86 -2.23 10.97 21.56
N ASN A 87 -1.23 11.81 21.75
CA ASN A 87 -0.72 12.63 20.64
C ASN A 87 -0.14 11.71 19.57
N CYS A 88 -0.72 11.76 18.38
CA CYS A 88 -0.24 10.98 17.22
C CYS A 88 -0.13 11.88 16.02
N SER A 89 0.96 11.75 15.26
CA SER A 89 1.02 12.20 13.87
C SER A 89 0.13 11.31 13.02
N PHE A 90 -0.35 11.87 11.91
CA PHE A 90 -1.19 11.15 10.98
C PHE A 90 -0.64 11.27 9.55
N PRO A 91 0.54 10.66 9.26
CA PRO A 91 1.06 10.63 7.89
C PRO A 91 0.09 9.87 6.98
N ARG A 92 -0.06 10.38 5.76
CA ARG A 92 -1.02 9.86 4.77
C ARG A 92 -0.50 8.61 4.05
N ASN A 93 0.74 8.27 4.27
CA ASN A 93 1.35 6.98 3.93
C ASN A 93 2.64 6.78 4.74
N SER A 94 2.98 5.53 4.95
CA SER A 94 4.21 5.12 5.63
C SER A 94 4.73 3.82 5.06
N ILE A 95 6.01 3.53 5.30
CA ILE A 95 6.67 2.32 4.86
C ILE A 95 7.50 1.68 5.97
N MET A 96 7.70 0.38 5.84
CA MET A 96 8.49 -0.43 6.74
C MET A 96 9.13 -1.59 5.96
N VAL A 97 10.27 -2.06 6.41
CA VAL A 97 10.88 -3.30 5.92
C VAL A 97 10.97 -4.30 7.05
N GLN A 98 10.47 -5.50 6.80
CA GLN A 98 10.61 -6.63 7.69
C GLN A 98 11.81 -7.47 7.26
N THR A 99 12.79 -7.62 8.14
CA THR A 99 13.89 -8.60 7.99
C THR A 99 13.40 -9.99 8.36
N PRO A 100 14.10 -11.08 7.96
CA PRO A 100 13.69 -12.43 8.32
C PRO A 100 13.49 -12.60 9.82
N GLY A 101 12.29 -12.99 10.21
CA GLY A 101 11.87 -13.18 11.61
C GLY A 101 10.55 -12.47 11.90
N GLU A 102 9.98 -12.79 13.06
CA GLU A 102 8.64 -12.35 13.47
C GLU A 102 8.69 -11.67 14.84
N LYS A 103 9.74 -10.89 15.09
CA LYS A 103 9.90 -10.10 16.30
C LYS A 103 9.87 -8.62 15.98
N ASP A 104 9.58 -7.78 16.96
CA ASP A 104 9.58 -6.33 16.79
C ASP A 104 10.90 -5.78 16.25
N GLU A 105 12.03 -6.36 16.66
CA GLU A 105 13.36 -6.02 16.17
C GLU A 105 13.58 -6.27 14.68
N ASN A 106 12.75 -7.11 14.06
CA ASN A 106 12.77 -7.39 12.62
C ASN A 106 12.00 -6.34 11.80
N LEU A 107 11.25 -5.45 12.44
CA LEU A 107 10.47 -4.41 11.79
C LEU A 107 11.27 -3.10 11.75
N VAL A 108 11.81 -2.78 10.61
CA VAL A 108 12.58 -1.54 10.39
C VAL A 108 11.64 -0.47 9.83
N TRP A 109 11.12 0.37 10.71
CA TRP A 109 10.23 1.47 10.36
C TRP A 109 11.03 2.61 9.72
N LEU A 110 10.70 2.97 8.49
CA LEU A 110 11.39 4.00 7.70
C LEU A 110 10.64 5.33 7.83
N ALA A 111 10.48 5.78 9.07
CA ALA A 111 9.78 7.02 9.38
C ALA A 111 10.68 8.24 9.18
N ASP A 112 10.16 9.26 8.49
CA ASP A 112 10.82 10.55 8.35
C ASP A 112 10.29 11.51 9.43
N TYR A 113 11.11 11.73 10.44
CA TYR A 113 10.76 12.62 11.56
C TYR A 113 11.03 14.08 11.19
N VAL A 114 10.05 14.95 11.49
CA VAL A 114 10.25 16.39 11.40
C VAL A 114 11.22 16.81 12.49
N GLN A 115 12.31 17.47 12.12
CA GLN A 115 13.24 18.00 13.10
C GLN A 115 12.60 19.17 13.87
N THR A 116 12.77 19.15 15.17
CA THR A 116 12.33 20.25 16.05
C THR A 116 13.48 20.72 16.89
N ASN A 117 13.49 22.03 17.21
CA ASN A 117 14.42 22.64 18.13
C ASN A 117 13.97 22.52 19.60
N ASP A 118 12.77 22.00 19.85
CA ASP A 118 12.30 21.73 21.19
C ASP A 118 12.90 20.40 21.71
N PRO A 119 13.79 20.44 22.71
CA PRO A 119 14.40 19.23 23.24
C PRO A 119 13.42 18.30 23.97
N ASN A 120 12.20 18.80 24.27
CA ASN A 120 11.14 18.02 24.92
C ASN A 120 10.12 17.48 23.93
N ALA A 121 10.23 17.83 22.64
CA ALA A 121 9.30 17.31 21.64
C ALA A 121 9.54 15.82 21.43
N ASP A 122 8.45 15.05 21.55
CA ASP A 122 8.49 13.63 21.26
C ASP A 122 8.43 13.41 19.75
N ARG A 123 9.54 12.89 19.19
CA ARG A 123 9.67 12.64 17.77
C ARG A 123 8.61 11.69 17.20
N TYR A 124 8.00 10.85 18.02
CA TYR A 124 6.93 9.95 17.58
C TYR A 124 5.63 10.68 17.21
N TYR A 125 5.51 11.95 17.53
CA TYR A 125 4.35 12.76 17.19
C TYR A 125 4.54 13.61 15.93
N GLN A 126 5.74 13.56 15.32
CA GLN A 126 6.15 14.48 14.27
C GLN A 126 6.76 13.70 13.10
N VAL A 127 5.94 12.86 12.49
CA VAL A 127 6.33 12.05 11.35
C VAL A 127 5.69 12.59 10.07
N ARG A 128 6.52 12.81 9.04
CA ARG A 128 6.05 13.19 7.72
C ARG A 128 5.41 12.01 7.02
N THR A 129 4.47 12.31 6.15
CA THR A 129 4.05 11.41 5.08
C THR A 129 5.28 10.99 4.27
N HIS A 130 5.49 9.68 4.06
CA HIS A 130 6.69 9.14 3.41
C HIS A 130 6.87 9.72 1.99
N ILE A 131 5.84 9.69 1.18
CA ILE A 131 5.83 10.33 -0.13
C ILE A 131 4.66 11.31 -0.22
N ARG A 132 4.97 12.59 -0.37
CA ARG A 132 3.97 13.66 -0.43
C ARG A 132 3.69 14.06 -1.87
N HIS A 133 2.43 14.32 -2.16
CA HIS A 133 2.07 14.86 -3.47
C HIS A 133 2.70 16.26 -3.66
N PRO A 134 3.21 16.62 -4.86
CA PRO A 134 3.85 17.94 -5.10
C PRO A 134 2.93 19.15 -4.83
N LYS A 135 1.61 18.97 -4.94
CA LYS A 135 0.62 20.00 -4.62
C LYS A 135 0.30 20.11 -3.12
N ALA A 136 0.78 19.19 -2.28
CA ALA A 136 0.56 19.28 -0.85
C ALA A 136 1.30 20.49 -0.27
N THR A 137 0.58 21.34 0.47
CA THR A 137 1.09 22.66 0.90
C THR A 137 1.50 22.72 2.36
N LEU A 138 1.34 21.62 3.11
CA LEU A 138 1.66 21.58 4.53
C LEU A 138 3.15 21.81 4.77
N SER A 139 3.51 22.80 5.57
CA SER A 139 4.90 23.06 5.95
C SER A 139 5.36 22.21 7.15
N ASP A 140 6.67 22.13 7.36
CA ASP A 140 7.23 21.42 8.52
C ASP A 140 6.78 22.04 9.85
N GLU A 141 6.63 23.36 9.92
CA GLU A 141 6.14 24.06 11.11
C GLU A 141 4.71 23.64 11.44
N LYS A 142 3.88 23.43 10.42
CA LYS A 142 2.51 22.95 10.60
C LYS A 142 2.47 21.48 11.02
N ILE A 143 3.34 20.64 10.47
CA ILE A 143 3.48 19.25 10.91
C ILE A 143 3.93 19.20 12.38
N GLN A 144 4.89 20.06 12.78
CA GLN A 144 5.31 20.21 14.18
C GLN A 144 4.16 20.64 15.09
N ALA A 145 3.23 21.46 14.58
CA ALA A 145 2.02 21.86 15.29
C ALA A 145 0.93 20.78 15.30
N GLY A 146 1.18 19.60 14.70
CA GLY A 146 0.23 18.49 14.66
C GLY A 146 -0.78 18.56 13.51
N GLU A 147 -0.59 19.47 12.54
CA GLU A 147 -1.42 19.48 11.33
C GLU A 147 -1.04 18.32 10.40
N ILE A 148 -1.98 17.90 9.57
CA ILE A 148 -1.84 16.77 8.62
C ILE A 148 -2.13 17.21 7.19
N ASP A 149 -1.51 16.55 6.21
CA ASP A 149 -1.87 16.74 4.81
C ASP A 149 -3.33 16.33 4.59
N GLN A 150 -4.15 17.25 4.02
CA GLN A 150 -5.57 17.01 3.80
C GLN A 150 -6.01 17.21 2.35
N ASP A 151 -5.22 17.93 1.56
CA ASP A 151 -5.64 18.39 0.24
C ASP A 151 -5.31 17.38 -0.87
N TYR A 152 -4.02 17.05 -0.99
CA TYR A 152 -3.50 16.17 -2.02
C TYR A 152 -2.66 15.08 -1.36
N LEU A 153 -3.03 13.84 -1.64
CA LEU A 153 -2.47 12.67 -0.98
C LEU A 153 -1.91 11.69 -2.01
N TYR A 154 -1.00 10.83 -1.55
CA TYR A 154 -0.66 9.59 -2.23
C TYR A 154 -1.05 8.41 -1.36
N TRP A 155 -1.77 7.46 -1.94
CA TRP A 155 -2.02 6.17 -1.33
C TRP A 155 -1.25 5.08 -2.06
N ALA A 156 -0.77 4.11 -1.30
CA ALA A 156 -0.01 2.99 -1.80
C ALA A 156 -0.82 2.18 -2.81
N GLY A 157 -0.17 1.78 -3.88
CA GLY A 157 -0.53 0.68 -4.74
C GLY A 157 0.48 -0.45 -4.55
N ASP A 158 0.51 -1.36 -5.50
CA ASP A 158 1.42 -2.51 -5.48
C ASP A 158 2.82 -2.15 -6.02
N ALA A 159 3.79 -3.03 -5.80
CA ALA A 159 5.18 -2.82 -6.20
C ALA A 159 5.79 -4.08 -6.83
N THR A 160 6.81 -3.89 -7.64
CA THR A 160 7.59 -4.95 -8.31
C THR A 160 9.08 -4.66 -8.25
N ILE A 161 9.88 -5.65 -8.60
CA ILE A 161 11.33 -5.53 -8.65
C ILE A 161 11.81 -5.55 -10.10
N TYR A 162 12.52 -4.49 -10.49
CA TYR A 162 13.14 -4.38 -11.80
C TYR A 162 14.57 -3.84 -11.69
N ASN A 163 15.53 -4.50 -12.35
CA ASN A 163 16.94 -4.12 -12.33
C ASN A 163 17.50 -3.86 -10.90
N ASN A 164 17.19 -4.74 -9.96
CA ASN A 164 17.58 -4.63 -8.56
C ASN A 164 17.14 -3.30 -7.89
N GLN A 165 16.01 -2.78 -8.32
CA GLN A 165 15.33 -1.63 -7.74
C GLN A 165 13.87 -1.98 -7.53
N MET A 166 13.22 -1.40 -6.54
CA MET A 166 11.79 -1.56 -6.36
C MET A 166 11.06 -0.41 -7.07
N GLN A 167 10.16 -0.75 -7.97
CA GLN A 167 9.22 0.16 -8.61
C GLN A 167 7.86 0.04 -7.94
N MET A 168 7.27 1.16 -7.57
CA MET A 168 5.99 1.21 -6.85
C MET A 168 5.07 2.27 -7.44
N LEU A 169 3.79 1.94 -7.51
CA LEU A 169 2.74 2.87 -7.91
C LEU A 169 2.09 3.51 -6.68
N TRP A 170 1.93 4.83 -6.72
CA TRP A 170 1.26 5.61 -5.70
C TRP A 170 0.07 6.33 -6.31
N GLY A 171 -1.13 5.99 -5.87
CA GLY A 171 -2.35 6.60 -6.38
C GLY A 171 -2.56 8.01 -5.84
N ALA A 172 -2.63 8.98 -6.76
CA ALA A 172 -2.90 10.37 -6.40
C ALA A 172 -4.37 10.58 -6.07
N VAL A 173 -4.63 11.23 -4.94
CA VAL A 173 -5.97 11.50 -4.41
C VAL A 173 -6.12 13.00 -4.18
N ASP A 174 -7.19 13.57 -4.71
CA ASP A 174 -7.62 14.94 -4.50
C ASP A 174 -8.76 14.97 -3.49
N ASN A 175 -8.56 15.68 -2.41
CA ASN A 175 -9.52 15.84 -1.33
C ASN A 175 -9.96 17.30 -1.15
N THR A 176 -9.77 18.13 -2.16
CA THR A 176 -10.07 19.57 -2.08
C THR A 176 -11.53 19.91 -2.38
N ASP A 177 -12.23 19.05 -3.12
CA ASP A 177 -13.65 19.25 -3.42
C ASP A 177 -14.55 18.59 -2.35
N PRO A 178 -15.26 19.36 -1.52
CA PRO A 178 -16.11 18.81 -0.47
C PRO A 178 -17.29 17.97 -1.01
N ASN A 179 -17.64 18.11 -2.28
CA ASN A 179 -18.69 17.32 -2.93
C ASN A 179 -18.17 16.04 -3.57
N ASN A 180 -16.85 15.88 -3.70
CA ASN A 180 -16.21 14.73 -4.31
C ASN A 180 -14.88 14.43 -3.63
N LEU A 181 -14.96 14.08 -2.35
CA LEU A 181 -13.80 13.76 -1.53
C LEU A 181 -13.13 12.46 -2.01
N MET A 182 -11.83 12.35 -1.76
CA MET A 182 -11.01 11.18 -2.05
C MET A 182 -11.01 10.76 -3.54
N ARG A 183 -11.11 11.74 -4.43
CA ARG A 183 -11.14 11.51 -5.87
C ARG A 183 -9.76 11.09 -6.38
N ARG A 184 -9.67 9.90 -6.95
CA ARG A 184 -8.47 9.48 -7.70
C ARG A 184 -8.31 10.37 -8.94
N PHE A 185 -7.10 10.85 -9.21
CA PHE A 185 -6.84 11.70 -10.37
C PHE A 185 -5.50 11.44 -11.07
N GLY A 186 -4.77 10.45 -10.64
CA GLY A 186 -3.52 10.07 -11.27
C GLY A 186 -2.74 9.04 -10.48
N THR A 187 -1.56 8.74 -10.98
CA THR A 187 -0.63 7.77 -10.38
C THR A 187 0.80 8.29 -10.51
N CYS A 188 1.56 8.20 -9.44
CA CYS A 188 3.01 8.43 -9.44
C CYS A 188 3.71 7.07 -9.54
N LEU A 189 4.72 6.99 -10.40
CA LEU A 189 5.69 5.88 -10.41
C LEU A 189 6.91 6.32 -9.60
N ALA A 190 7.19 5.64 -8.51
CA ALA A 190 8.36 5.85 -7.67
C ALA A 190 9.32 4.65 -7.77
N THR A 191 10.62 4.93 -7.78
CA THR A 191 11.67 3.91 -7.80
C THR A 191 12.55 4.04 -6.57
N TYR A 192 12.79 2.94 -5.90
CA TYR A 192 13.56 2.86 -4.66
C TYR A 192 14.81 2.01 -4.83
N SER A 193 15.89 2.44 -4.19
CA SER A 193 17.14 1.68 -4.11
C SER A 193 17.01 0.48 -3.19
N LEU A 194 17.59 -0.65 -3.59
CA LEU A 194 17.80 -1.82 -2.75
C LEU A 194 19.27 -1.97 -2.35
N GLU A 195 20.05 -0.90 -2.46
CA GLU A 195 21.48 -0.88 -2.14
C GLU A 195 21.70 -0.79 -0.62
N GLY A 196 22.52 -1.68 -0.09
CA GLY A 196 22.78 -1.76 1.35
C GLY A 196 21.88 -2.76 2.07
N LYS A 197 21.46 -2.44 3.28
CA LYS A 197 20.61 -3.26 4.14
C LYS A 197 19.58 -2.38 4.87
N PRO A 198 18.48 -2.94 5.38
CA PRO A 198 17.51 -2.20 6.17
C PRO A 198 18.15 -1.39 7.30
N GLY A 199 17.85 -0.09 7.34
CA GLY A 199 18.45 0.88 8.27
C GLY A 199 19.59 1.72 7.68
N ASP A 200 20.19 1.31 6.58
CA ASP A 200 21.16 2.15 5.87
C ASP A 200 20.44 3.26 5.11
N ALA A 201 21.08 4.42 5.00
CA ALA A 201 20.50 5.59 4.30
C ALA A 201 20.32 5.38 2.78
N THR A 202 20.95 4.37 2.21
CA THR A 202 20.85 3.99 0.79
C THR A 202 19.73 2.99 0.53
N TYR A 203 19.33 2.21 1.56
CA TYR A 203 18.29 1.20 1.43
C TYR A 203 16.88 1.83 1.46
N MET A 204 16.03 1.45 0.54
CA MET A 204 14.71 2.07 0.32
C MET A 204 14.77 3.59 0.10
N LYS A 205 15.91 4.10 -0.33
CA LYS A 205 16.02 5.49 -0.74
C LYS A 205 15.23 5.72 -2.03
N LEU A 206 14.38 6.72 -2.05
CA LEU A 206 13.72 7.17 -3.27
C LEU A 206 14.76 7.70 -4.26
N ILE A 207 14.93 7.02 -5.41
CA ILE A 207 15.91 7.37 -6.43
C ILE A 207 15.29 8.29 -7.48
N SER A 208 14.07 7.98 -7.89
CA SER A 208 13.33 8.75 -8.87
C SER A 208 11.83 8.66 -8.60
N ARG A 209 11.12 9.67 -9.07
CA ARG A 209 9.66 9.70 -9.07
C ARG A 209 9.14 10.44 -10.29
N ASN A 210 8.06 9.94 -10.84
CA ASN A 210 7.31 10.59 -11.90
C ASN A 210 5.88 10.82 -11.39
N ASP A 211 5.60 12.03 -10.91
CA ASP A 211 4.31 12.41 -10.34
C ASP A 211 3.18 12.53 -11.38
N ASN A 212 3.56 12.62 -12.65
CA ASN A 212 2.64 12.67 -13.79
C ASN A 212 2.75 11.40 -14.64
N PHE A 213 3.03 10.26 -14.01
CA PHE A 213 3.17 8.99 -14.73
C PHE A 213 1.86 8.60 -15.42
N ASN A 214 0.75 8.83 -14.74
CA ASN A 214 -0.58 8.65 -15.26
C ASN A 214 -1.50 9.67 -14.58
N ASP A 215 -2.21 10.49 -15.37
CA ASP A 215 -3.12 11.54 -14.91
C ASP A 215 -4.61 11.14 -15.02
N HIS A 216 -4.87 9.85 -15.14
CA HIS A 216 -6.21 9.32 -15.36
C HIS A 216 -6.87 8.84 -14.05
N THR A 217 -8.19 8.74 -14.09
CA THR A 217 -9.02 8.35 -12.94
C THR A 217 -9.00 6.86 -12.63
N LEU A 218 -8.75 6.00 -13.63
CA LEU A 218 -8.55 4.57 -13.41
C LEU A 218 -7.16 4.35 -12.80
N GLY A 219 -7.13 3.97 -11.55
CA GLY A 219 -5.90 3.80 -10.80
C GLY A 219 -5.30 2.39 -10.96
N TYR A 220 -4.90 2.01 -12.18
CA TYR A 220 -4.20 0.74 -12.37
C TYR A 220 -3.02 0.59 -11.42
N GLY A 221 -2.84 -0.59 -10.85
CA GLY A 221 -1.79 -0.89 -9.89
C GLY A 221 -2.28 -1.00 -8.45
N ASP A 222 -3.58 -1.14 -8.23
CA ASP A 222 -4.13 -1.56 -6.94
C ASP A 222 -3.65 -2.98 -6.58
N THR A 223 -3.40 -3.82 -7.58
CA THR A 223 -2.63 -5.07 -7.47
C THR A 223 -1.95 -5.39 -8.80
N MET A 224 -0.86 -6.15 -8.73
CA MET A 224 -0.06 -6.55 -9.89
C MET A 224 0.18 -8.06 -9.88
N TRP A 225 0.37 -8.62 -11.07
CA TRP A 225 0.78 -9.98 -11.27
C TRP A 225 1.92 -10.04 -12.28
N GLU A 226 3.07 -10.55 -11.88
CA GLU A 226 4.20 -10.80 -12.76
C GLU A 226 4.02 -12.15 -13.43
N ASP A 227 3.73 -12.16 -14.72
CA ASP A 227 3.50 -13.39 -15.47
C ASP A 227 4.78 -13.94 -16.10
N GLU A 228 4.80 -15.24 -16.39
CA GLU A 228 5.89 -15.92 -17.07
C GLU A 228 6.07 -15.44 -18.52
N ASP A 229 5.03 -14.85 -19.12
CA ASP A 229 5.07 -14.26 -20.47
C ASP A 229 5.92 -12.99 -20.57
N GLY A 230 6.43 -12.48 -19.44
CA GLY A 230 7.32 -11.31 -19.38
C GLY A 230 6.61 -9.99 -19.18
N HIS A 231 5.28 -9.99 -19.07
CA HIS A 231 4.49 -8.82 -18.73
C HIS A 231 4.24 -8.72 -17.22
N ILE A 232 3.93 -7.50 -16.76
CA ILE A 232 3.25 -7.28 -15.48
C ILE A 232 1.81 -6.91 -15.81
N TYR A 233 0.86 -7.67 -15.28
CA TYR A 233 -0.55 -7.37 -15.37
C TYR A 233 -0.95 -6.51 -14.18
N LEU A 234 -1.65 -5.41 -14.45
CA LEU A 234 -2.07 -4.42 -13.48
C LEU A 234 -3.59 -4.40 -13.43
N TYR A 235 -4.12 -4.47 -12.23
CA TYR A 235 -5.55 -4.51 -12.01
C TYR A 235 -5.99 -3.27 -11.24
N THR A 236 -7.19 -2.83 -11.54
CA THR A 236 -7.93 -1.83 -10.76
C THR A 236 -9.41 -2.16 -10.79
N THR A 237 -10.17 -1.52 -9.92
CA THR A 237 -11.62 -1.66 -9.90
C THR A 237 -12.30 -0.32 -10.14
N SER A 238 -13.35 -0.33 -10.93
CA SER A 238 -14.25 0.80 -11.13
C SER A 238 -15.67 0.28 -11.21
N ASN A 239 -16.61 0.94 -10.51
CA ASN A 239 -18.04 0.58 -10.52
C ASN A 239 -18.31 -0.92 -10.30
N TYR A 240 -17.54 -1.56 -9.39
CA TYR A 240 -17.58 -3.00 -9.09
C TYR A 240 -17.14 -3.92 -10.24
N LYS A 241 -16.48 -3.39 -11.26
CA LYS A 241 -15.86 -4.15 -12.35
C LYS A 241 -14.35 -4.07 -12.27
N VAL A 242 -13.68 -5.03 -12.85
CA VAL A 242 -12.21 -5.10 -12.90
C VAL A 242 -11.74 -4.61 -14.26
N ALA A 243 -10.84 -3.64 -14.25
CA ALA A 243 -10.11 -3.22 -15.43
C ALA A 243 -8.67 -3.75 -15.38
N VAL A 244 -8.13 -4.13 -16.55
CA VAL A 244 -6.83 -4.77 -16.68
C VAL A 244 -5.95 -4.00 -17.65
N ALA A 245 -4.71 -3.77 -17.26
CA ALA A 245 -3.64 -3.32 -18.13
C ALA A 245 -2.45 -4.29 -18.04
N ARG A 246 -1.50 -4.19 -18.95
CA ARG A 246 -0.23 -4.89 -18.85
C ARG A 246 0.91 -4.02 -19.36
N THR A 247 2.10 -4.27 -18.90
CA THR A 247 3.32 -3.60 -19.36
C THR A 247 3.90 -4.32 -20.59
N ALA A 248 4.66 -3.63 -21.44
CA ALA A 248 5.37 -4.27 -22.56
C ALA A 248 6.55 -5.14 -22.09
N THR A 249 7.09 -4.84 -20.92
CA THR A 249 8.21 -5.56 -20.29
C THR A 249 7.99 -5.60 -18.79
N ARG A 250 8.92 -6.18 -18.02
CA ARG A 250 8.89 -6.13 -16.56
C ARG A 250 9.22 -4.76 -15.93
N ASP A 251 9.42 -3.74 -16.75
CA ASP A 251 9.58 -2.37 -16.30
C ASP A 251 8.22 -1.66 -16.27
N LEU A 252 7.78 -1.20 -15.11
CA LEU A 252 6.55 -0.40 -14.98
C LEU A 252 6.61 0.89 -15.80
N GLY A 253 7.80 1.42 -16.06
CA GLY A 253 8.01 2.58 -16.93
C GLY A 253 7.90 2.29 -18.44
N SER A 254 7.77 1.01 -18.85
CA SER A 254 7.59 0.64 -20.24
C SER A 254 6.18 0.99 -20.74
N GLN A 255 5.96 0.82 -22.06
CA GLN A 255 4.63 1.05 -22.65
C GLN A 255 3.59 0.12 -22.03
N TRP A 256 2.44 0.67 -21.67
CA TRP A 256 1.29 -0.10 -21.20
C TRP A 256 0.31 -0.37 -22.33
N GLU A 257 -0.34 -1.52 -22.27
CA GLU A 257 -1.50 -1.89 -23.04
C GLU A 257 -2.69 -2.10 -22.11
N TYR A 258 -3.87 -1.73 -22.57
CA TYR A 258 -5.13 -1.80 -21.82
C TYR A 258 -6.04 -2.80 -22.48
N TYR A 259 -6.71 -3.62 -21.70
CA TYR A 259 -7.68 -4.60 -22.17
C TYR A 259 -9.05 -3.95 -22.25
N VAL A 260 -9.57 -3.80 -23.45
CA VAL A 260 -10.78 -3.01 -23.71
C VAL A 260 -11.79 -3.79 -24.57
N ALA A 261 -13.07 -3.52 -24.34
CA ALA A 261 -14.15 -4.05 -25.16
C ALA A 261 -14.45 -3.09 -26.33
N ASP A 262 -14.71 -3.66 -27.52
CA ASP A 262 -15.32 -2.91 -28.61
C ASP A 262 -16.85 -2.79 -28.40
N PRO A 263 -17.57 -1.97 -29.21
CA PRO A 263 -19.02 -1.83 -29.10
C PRO A 263 -19.82 -3.13 -29.32
N GLN A 264 -19.20 -4.16 -29.88
CA GLN A 264 -19.78 -5.50 -30.08
C GLN A 264 -19.46 -6.46 -28.93
N GLY A 265 -18.67 -6.02 -27.93
CA GLY A 265 -18.29 -6.81 -26.77
C GLY A 265 -17.09 -7.74 -27.01
N HIS A 266 -16.29 -7.52 -28.06
CA HIS A 266 -15.04 -8.24 -28.25
C HIS A 266 -13.91 -7.50 -27.56
N PHE A 267 -13.10 -8.22 -26.83
CA PHE A 267 -11.97 -7.66 -26.10
C PHE A 267 -10.66 -7.72 -26.88
N SER A 268 -9.86 -6.67 -26.76
CA SER A 268 -8.52 -6.61 -27.35
C SER A 268 -7.59 -5.70 -26.54
N TRP A 269 -6.29 -5.84 -26.76
CA TRP A 269 -5.28 -4.97 -26.19
C TRP A 269 -5.09 -3.73 -27.06
N THR A 270 -4.98 -2.57 -26.42
CA THR A 270 -4.67 -1.29 -27.07
C THR A 270 -3.67 -0.49 -26.25
N THR A 271 -2.82 0.29 -26.91
CA THR A 271 -1.93 1.24 -26.24
C THR A 271 -2.60 2.58 -25.92
N GLN A 272 -3.83 2.78 -26.38
CA GLN A 272 -4.59 3.97 -26.05
C GLN A 272 -5.27 3.78 -24.68
N TYR A 273 -5.13 4.78 -23.82
CA TYR A 273 -5.81 4.77 -22.53
C TYR A 273 -7.34 4.74 -22.74
N PRO A 274 -8.05 3.79 -22.16
CA PRO A 274 -9.47 3.63 -22.40
C PRO A 274 -10.32 4.66 -21.62
N SER A 275 -11.51 4.92 -22.12
CA SER A 275 -12.55 5.48 -21.24
C SER A 275 -12.90 4.48 -20.14
N THR A 276 -13.48 4.96 -19.04
CA THR A 276 -13.93 4.07 -17.95
C THR A 276 -14.91 3.02 -18.46
N GLN A 277 -15.78 3.40 -19.39
CA GLN A 277 -16.79 2.47 -19.98
C GLN A 277 -16.15 1.38 -20.84
N ASP A 278 -15.09 1.69 -21.57
CA ASP A 278 -14.44 0.72 -22.47
C ASP A 278 -13.56 -0.26 -21.69
N ALA A 279 -13.07 0.14 -20.50
CA ALA A 279 -12.24 -0.69 -19.63
C ALA A 279 -13.03 -1.65 -18.74
N GLU A 280 -14.32 -1.42 -18.57
CA GLU A 280 -15.28 -2.20 -17.76
C GLU A 280 -16.00 -3.23 -18.64
#